data_075e8ba5e1ffafa8fc4437bd229cc722
#
_entry.id   075e8ba5e1ffafa8fc4437bd229cc722
#
_cell.length_a   1.000
_cell.length_b   1.000
_cell.length_c   1.000
_cell.angle_alpha   90.00
_cell.angle_beta   90.00
_cell.angle_gamma   90.00
#
_symmetry.space_group_name_H-M   'P 1'
#
loop_
_entity.id
_entity.type
_entity.pdbx_description
1 polymer ?
#
loop_
_entity_poly.entity_id
_entity_poly.type
_entity_poly.pdbx_seq_one_letter_code
_entity_poly.pdbx_strand_id
1 'polypeptide(L)'
;GTVFEIVIRYAKESVGIGAGQFYTPRDIVRLMTEITLLGQEDKIYQDGKIISVYDPCCGTGGILTLTKDTIEETAKERRVDVTVNLFGQELNDKTYALCKSDIIMKGDEAKGIAVGDTLLVDEFRDQKFNFMLANPPYGVDWKREYDSVSAEAEDKNSRFAPGLPDKSDGQLLFTLHMLHKMD
;
A
#
# COMPACT_ATOMS: atom_id res chain seq x y z
N GLY A 1 4.76 9.56 21.78
CA GLY A 1 3.93 8.78 20.85
C GLY A 1 2.45 9.12 20.98
N THR A 2 1.86 8.98 22.15
CA THR A 2 0.39 8.89 22.35
C THR A 2 -0.41 10.16 21.99
N VAL A 3 0.07 11.36 22.31
CA VAL A 3 -0.66 12.62 22.04
C VAL A 3 -0.72 12.89 20.54
N PHE A 4 0.34 12.55 19.84
CA PHE A 4 0.46 12.79 18.41
C PHE A 4 -0.40 11.81 17.59
N GLU A 5 -0.44 10.54 17.98
CA GLU A 5 -1.36 9.55 17.38
C GLU A 5 -2.84 9.99 17.55
N ILE A 6 -3.17 10.61 18.67
CA ILE A 6 -4.50 11.18 18.92
C ILE A 6 -4.76 12.36 17.95
N VAL A 7 -3.80 13.28 17.78
CA VAL A 7 -3.93 14.43 16.87
C VAL A 7 -4.11 13.98 15.42
N ILE A 8 -3.31 13.00 14.96
CA ILE A 8 -3.45 12.43 13.62
C ILE A 8 -4.81 11.74 13.46
N ARG A 9 -5.26 10.99 14.47
CA ARG A 9 -6.58 10.36 14.43
C ARG A 9 -7.70 11.39 14.29
N TYR A 10 -7.66 12.48 15.05
CA TYR A 10 -8.61 13.59 14.91
C TYR A 10 -8.50 14.30 13.55
N ALA A 11 -7.30 14.50 13.04
CA ALA A 11 -7.09 15.05 11.70
C ALA A 11 -7.67 14.13 10.61
N LYS A 12 -7.48 12.82 10.74
CA LYS A 12 -8.07 11.81 9.85
C LYS A 12 -9.61 11.81 9.90
N GLU A 13 -10.19 11.93 11.09
CA GLU A 13 -11.64 12.00 11.29
C GLU A 13 -12.23 13.33 10.77
N SER A 14 -11.48 14.44 10.86
CA SER A 14 -11.94 15.77 10.44
C SER A 14 -11.84 16.05 8.93
N VAL A 15 -11.05 15.27 8.20
CA VAL A 15 -10.86 15.43 6.72
C VAL A 15 -12.09 14.98 5.93
N GLY A 16 -13.15 14.50 6.61
CA GLY A 16 -14.39 14.09 5.94
C GLY A 16 -14.11 12.99 4.93
N ILE A 17 -13.65 11.84 5.41
CA ILE A 17 -13.39 10.67 4.59
C ILE A 17 -14.69 10.32 3.87
N GLY A 18 -14.70 10.50 2.54
CA GLY A 18 -15.85 10.17 1.70
C GLY A 18 -16.25 8.69 1.85
N ALA A 19 -17.50 8.36 1.57
CA ALA A 19 -17.98 6.98 1.57
C ALA A 19 -17.07 6.13 0.69
N GLY A 20 -16.32 5.18 1.31
CA GLY A 20 -15.40 4.27 0.62
C GLY A 20 -13.94 4.28 1.11
N GLN A 21 -13.54 5.27 1.92
CA GLN A 21 -12.21 5.28 2.54
C GLN A 21 -12.30 4.74 3.98
N PHE A 22 -12.22 3.43 4.14
CA PHE A 22 -12.28 2.79 5.45
C PHE A 22 -10.87 2.66 6.05
N TYR A 23 -10.74 3.11 7.30
CA TYR A 23 -9.57 2.79 8.11
C TYR A 23 -9.50 1.29 8.37
N THR A 24 -8.38 0.67 8.02
CA THR A 24 -8.16 -0.75 8.33
C THR A 24 -7.75 -0.89 9.80
N PRO A 25 -8.52 -1.62 10.64
CA PRO A 25 -8.17 -1.82 12.04
C PRO A 25 -6.78 -2.44 12.21
N ARG A 26 -6.04 -1.99 13.24
CA ARG A 26 -4.64 -2.42 13.48
C ARG A 26 -4.51 -3.94 13.61
N ASP A 27 -5.47 -4.60 14.24
CA ASP A 27 -5.45 -6.06 14.43
C ASP A 27 -5.61 -6.80 13.09
N ILE A 28 -6.42 -6.26 12.19
CA ILE A 28 -6.56 -6.79 10.82
C ILE A 28 -5.25 -6.60 10.04
N VAL A 29 -4.62 -5.41 10.13
CA VAL A 29 -3.33 -5.17 9.48
C VAL A 29 -2.26 -6.12 10.00
N ARG A 30 -2.20 -6.36 11.32
CA ARG A 30 -1.29 -7.33 11.92
C ARG A 30 -1.51 -8.73 11.36
N LEU A 31 -2.76 -9.19 11.34
CA LEU A 31 -3.10 -10.50 10.76
C LEU A 31 -2.70 -10.59 9.29
N MET A 32 -2.99 -9.57 8.49
CA MET A 32 -2.58 -9.51 7.07
C MET A 32 -1.05 -9.59 6.94
N THR A 33 -0.33 -8.84 7.76
CA THR A 33 1.14 -8.84 7.78
C THR A 33 1.69 -10.22 8.15
N GLU A 34 1.23 -10.82 9.24
CA GLU A 34 1.69 -12.14 9.69
C GLU A 34 1.43 -13.23 8.63
N ILE A 35 0.25 -13.22 8.00
CA ILE A 35 -0.07 -14.17 6.92
C ILE A 35 0.86 -13.95 5.72
N THR A 36 1.12 -12.68 5.35
CA THR A 36 1.97 -12.35 4.20
C THR A 36 3.42 -12.75 4.42
N LEU A 37 3.92 -12.64 5.64
CA LEU A 37 5.30 -12.98 6.00
C LEU A 37 5.49 -14.47 6.31
N LEU A 38 4.42 -15.23 6.54
CA LEU A 38 4.47 -16.63 6.95
C LEU A 38 5.23 -17.48 5.92
N GLY A 39 6.24 -18.23 6.41
CA GLY A 39 7.08 -19.09 5.59
C GLY A 39 8.11 -18.35 4.73
N GLN A 40 8.27 -17.02 4.94
CA GLN A 40 9.29 -16.20 4.28
C GLN A 40 10.40 -15.75 5.26
N GLU A 41 10.36 -16.23 6.51
CA GLU A 41 11.21 -15.74 7.60
C GLU A 41 12.70 -15.85 7.28
N ASP A 42 13.12 -16.96 6.66
CA ASP A 42 14.52 -17.18 6.27
C ASP A 42 15.00 -16.25 5.15
N LYS A 43 14.08 -15.70 4.37
CA LYS A 43 14.40 -14.74 3.30
C LYS A 43 14.38 -13.30 3.80
N ILE A 44 13.56 -13.02 4.80
CA ILE A 44 13.36 -11.68 5.37
C ILE A 44 14.45 -11.35 6.37
N TYR A 45 14.65 -12.23 7.35
CA TYR A 45 15.47 -11.95 8.53
C TYR A 45 16.93 -12.36 8.33
N GLN A 46 17.56 -11.76 7.32
CA GLN A 46 18.98 -11.87 7.02
C GLN A 46 19.66 -10.52 7.29
N ASP A 47 20.87 -10.57 7.83
CA ASP A 47 21.61 -9.35 8.15
C ASP A 47 21.92 -8.51 6.90
N GLY A 48 21.62 -7.21 6.95
CA GLY A 48 21.76 -6.31 5.81
C GLY A 48 20.68 -6.44 4.74
N LYS A 49 19.59 -7.18 4.98
CA LYS A 49 18.49 -7.34 4.02
C LYS A 49 17.72 -6.04 3.82
N ILE A 50 17.43 -5.72 2.58
CA ILE A 50 16.56 -4.61 2.19
C ILE A 50 15.26 -5.21 1.63
N ILE A 51 14.12 -4.73 2.14
CA ILE A 51 12.78 -5.19 1.79
C ILE A 51 11.95 -4.00 1.32
N SER A 52 11.17 -4.20 0.28
CA SER A 52 10.15 -3.25 -0.19
C SER A 52 8.75 -3.72 0.14
N VAL A 53 7.97 -2.83 0.77
CA VAL A 53 6.54 -3.03 1.06
C VAL A 53 5.74 -2.00 0.27
N TYR A 54 4.70 -2.45 -0.45
CA TYR A 54 3.88 -1.61 -1.33
C TYR A 54 2.39 -1.74 -1.03
N ASP A 55 1.70 -0.58 -1.10
CA ASP A 55 0.23 -0.49 -1.04
C ASP A 55 -0.25 0.45 -2.17
N PRO A 56 -0.96 -0.07 -3.19
CA PRO A 56 -1.43 0.72 -4.34
C PRO A 56 -2.59 1.69 -4.02
N CYS A 57 -3.14 1.63 -2.81
CA CYS A 57 -4.23 2.49 -2.33
C CYS A 57 -4.03 2.80 -0.85
N CYS A 58 -2.84 3.35 -0.54
CA CYS A 58 -2.26 3.33 0.81
C CYS A 58 -3.01 4.17 1.86
N GLY A 59 -3.96 4.99 1.45
CA GLY A 59 -4.69 5.82 2.38
C GLY A 59 -3.76 6.69 3.21
N THR A 60 -3.90 6.64 4.51
CA THR A 60 -3.03 7.35 5.45
C THR A 60 -1.76 6.58 5.83
N GLY A 61 -1.43 5.49 5.12
CA GLY A 61 -0.21 4.71 5.31
C GLY A 61 -0.21 3.74 6.49
N GLY A 62 -1.38 3.49 7.10
CA GLY A 62 -1.48 2.64 8.28
C GLY A 62 -1.04 1.20 8.05
N ILE A 63 -1.35 0.63 6.88
CA ILE A 63 -0.89 -0.72 6.50
C ILE A 63 0.64 -0.72 6.34
N LEU A 64 1.17 0.24 5.60
CA LEU A 64 2.60 0.34 5.34
C LEU A 64 3.43 0.46 6.63
N THR A 65 3.06 1.41 7.50
CA THR A 65 3.82 1.69 8.71
C THR A 65 3.74 0.53 9.72
N LEU A 66 2.56 -0.09 9.88
CA LEU A 66 2.43 -1.21 10.81
C LEU A 66 3.15 -2.47 10.31
N THR A 67 3.14 -2.72 8.99
CA THR A 67 3.90 -3.83 8.39
C THR A 67 5.39 -3.63 8.60
N LYS A 68 5.91 -2.40 8.38
CA LYS A 68 7.30 -2.07 8.68
C LYS A 68 7.63 -2.30 10.15
N ASP A 69 6.85 -1.72 11.06
CA ASP A 69 7.05 -1.86 12.51
C ASP A 69 7.15 -3.35 12.89
N THR A 70 6.25 -4.20 12.35
CA THR A 70 6.23 -5.65 12.62
C THR A 70 7.50 -6.35 12.14
N ILE A 71 7.97 -6.02 10.93
CA ILE A 71 9.21 -6.62 10.38
C ILE A 71 10.42 -6.20 11.20
N GLU A 72 10.55 -4.89 11.50
CA GLU A 72 11.70 -4.34 12.23
C GLU A 72 11.74 -4.80 13.70
N GLU A 73 10.59 -4.92 14.38
CA GLU A 73 10.49 -5.49 15.73
C GLU A 73 11.00 -6.94 15.74
N THR A 74 10.53 -7.77 14.80
CA THR A 74 10.98 -9.16 14.69
C THR A 74 12.47 -9.27 14.32
N ALA A 75 12.97 -8.42 13.42
CA ALA A 75 14.39 -8.36 13.07
C ALA A 75 15.25 -8.04 14.28
N LYS A 76 14.81 -7.07 15.10
CA LYS A 76 15.50 -6.69 16.34
C LYS A 76 15.53 -7.84 17.37
N GLU A 77 14.42 -8.57 17.52
CA GLU A 77 14.38 -9.76 18.39
C GLU A 77 15.33 -10.86 17.91
N ARG A 78 15.44 -11.02 16.60
CA ARG A 78 16.37 -11.97 15.96
C ARG A 78 17.81 -11.47 15.88
N ARG A 79 18.07 -10.22 16.26
CA ARG A 79 19.38 -9.56 16.23
C ARG A 79 20.01 -9.49 14.84
N VAL A 80 19.19 -9.21 13.84
CA VAL A 80 19.58 -8.98 12.45
C VAL A 80 19.19 -7.58 12.03
N ASP A 81 19.95 -6.99 11.10
CA ASP A 81 19.67 -5.67 10.53
C ASP A 81 18.85 -5.85 9.24
N VAL A 82 17.62 -5.33 9.26
CA VAL A 82 16.71 -5.35 8.10
C VAL A 82 16.19 -3.94 7.84
N THR A 83 16.37 -3.46 6.62
CA THR A 83 15.84 -2.17 6.18
C THR A 83 14.53 -2.37 5.42
N VAL A 84 13.47 -1.67 5.82
CA VAL A 84 12.17 -1.73 5.14
C VAL A 84 11.88 -0.41 4.44
N ASN A 85 11.80 -0.44 3.11
CA ASN A 85 11.42 0.69 2.28
C ASN A 85 9.93 0.65 1.99
N LEU A 86 9.23 1.76 2.27
CA LEU A 86 7.81 1.90 2.07
C LEU A 86 7.49 2.56 0.73
N PHE A 87 6.58 1.93 -0.01
CA PHE A 87 6.04 2.45 -1.25
C PHE A 87 4.52 2.47 -1.17
N GLY A 88 3.91 3.52 -1.68
CA GLY A 88 2.46 3.63 -1.69
C GLY A 88 1.97 4.65 -2.69
N GLN A 89 0.76 4.42 -3.19
CA GLN A 89 0.08 5.38 -4.05
C GLN A 89 -1.29 5.69 -3.48
N GLU A 90 -1.66 6.97 -3.48
CA GLU A 90 -2.92 7.46 -2.91
C GLU A 90 -3.57 8.47 -3.86
N LEU A 91 -4.85 8.26 -4.13
CA LEU A 91 -5.64 9.12 -5.03
C LEU A 91 -5.88 10.52 -4.46
N ASN A 92 -6.14 10.61 -3.15
CA ASN A 92 -6.57 11.84 -2.50
C ASN A 92 -5.38 12.63 -1.95
N ASP A 93 -5.18 13.86 -2.43
CA ASP A 93 -4.07 14.74 -2.03
C ASP A 93 -3.96 14.97 -0.52
N LYS A 94 -5.09 15.11 0.18
CA LYS A 94 -5.10 15.34 1.63
C LYS A 94 -4.69 14.10 2.39
N THR A 95 -5.19 12.95 1.97
CA THR A 95 -4.85 11.64 2.55
C THR A 95 -3.38 11.29 2.29
N TYR A 96 -2.89 11.57 1.08
CA TYR A 96 -1.47 11.48 0.73
C TYR A 96 -0.59 12.35 1.63
N ALA A 97 -0.96 13.62 1.85
CA ALA A 97 -0.20 14.52 2.71
C ALA A 97 -0.15 14.01 4.16
N LEU A 98 -1.27 13.43 4.67
CA LEU A 98 -1.32 12.80 5.99
C LEU A 98 -0.42 11.56 6.05
N CYS A 99 -0.42 10.73 5.02
CA CYS A 99 0.45 9.55 4.92
C CYS A 99 1.93 9.96 5.01
N LYS A 100 2.35 10.91 4.19
CA LYS A 100 3.74 11.40 4.22
C LYS A 100 4.12 12.01 5.56
N SER A 101 3.23 12.78 6.14
CA SER A 101 3.47 13.40 7.45
C SER A 101 3.65 12.34 8.55
N ASP A 102 2.83 11.29 8.57
CA ASP A 102 2.93 10.19 9.54
C ASP A 102 4.28 9.44 9.41
N ILE A 103 4.67 9.12 8.18
CA ILE A 103 5.93 8.44 7.88
C ILE A 103 7.14 9.29 8.33
N ILE A 104 7.19 10.57 7.95
CA ILE A 104 8.28 11.47 8.32
C ILE A 104 8.38 11.63 9.83
N MET A 105 7.25 11.72 10.53
CA MET A 105 7.23 11.88 11.97
C MET A 105 7.66 10.62 12.75
N LYS A 106 7.57 9.46 12.13
CA LYS A 106 8.14 8.21 12.64
C LYS A 106 9.65 8.11 12.39
N GLY A 107 10.23 9.10 11.72
CA GLY A 107 11.66 9.14 11.41
C GLY A 107 12.03 8.48 10.08
N ASP A 108 11.04 8.14 9.25
CA ASP A 108 11.23 7.43 7.99
C ASP A 108 11.24 8.38 6.78
N GLU A 109 11.84 7.91 5.68
CA GLU A 109 11.78 8.62 4.40
C GLU A 109 10.44 8.34 3.69
N ALA A 110 9.72 9.41 3.32
CA ALA A 110 8.45 9.32 2.60
C ALA A 110 8.60 9.53 1.07
N LYS A 111 9.78 9.26 0.51
CA LYS A 111 10.05 9.40 -0.94
C LYS A 111 9.30 8.37 -1.78
N GLY A 112 9.04 7.20 -1.23
CA GLY A 112 8.30 6.13 -1.89
C GLY A 112 6.78 6.32 -1.88
N ILE A 113 6.25 7.46 -1.42
CA ILE A 113 4.82 7.72 -1.44
C ILE A 113 4.48 8.70 -2.56
N ALA A 114 3.62 8.27 -3.48
CA ALA A 114 3.16 9.03 -4.63
C ALA A 114 1.67 9.40 -4.51
N VAL A 115 1.27 10.47 -5.17
CA VAL A 115 -0.13 10.88 -5.32
C VAL A 115 -0.57 10.60 -6.74
N GLY A 116 -1.75 10.02 -6.91
CA GLY A 116 -2.34 9.76 -8.22
C GLY A 116 -3.26 8.55 -8.22
N ASP A 117 -4.03 8.43 -9.29
CA ASP A 117 -4.90 7.29 -9.52
C ASP A 117 -4.09 6.09 -10.02
N THR A 118 -3.97 5.07 -9.20
CA THR A 118 -3.22 3.85 -9.50
C THR A 118 -3.75 3.12 -10.75
N LEU A 119 -5.03 3.23 -11.03
CA LEU A 119 -5.61 2.58 -12.21
C LEU A 119 -5.26 3.32 -13.50
N LEU A 120 -5.07 4.65 -13.43
CA LEU A 120 -4.70 5.47 -14.59
C LEU A 120 -3.20 5.55 -14.79
N VAL A 121 -2.44 5.73 -13.71
CA VAL A 121 -0.99 5.95 -13.76
C VAL A 121 -0.31 5.11 -12.69
N ASP A 122 0.57 4.22 -13.10
CA ASP A 122 1.47 3.50 -12.20
C ASP A 122 2.73 4.34 -11.96
N GLU A 123 2.79 5.02 -10.83
CA GLU A 123 3.93 5.87 -10.44
C GLU A 123 5.21 5.06 -10.18
N PHE A 124 5.09 3.75 -10.06
CA PHE A 124 6.21 2.82 -9.83
C PHE A 124 6.39 1.83 -10.98
N ARG A 125 6.14 2.24 -12.22
CA ARG A 125 6.01 1.38 -13.41
C ARG A 125 7.09 0.30 -13.53
N ASP A 126 8.35 0.67 -13.32
CA ASP A 126 9.50 -0.21 -13.47
C ASP A 126 9.95 -0.89 -12.17
N GLN A 127 9.15 -0.77 -11.11
CA GLN A 127 9.48 -1.36 -9.81
C GLN A 127 8.69 -2.62 -9.55
N LYS A 128 9.33 -3.56 -8.86
CA LYS A 128 8.75 -4.76 -8.28
C LYS A 128 8.92 -4.68 -6.76
N PHE A 129 8.06 -5.38 -6.03
CA PHE A 129 8.02 -5.29 -4.57
C PHE A 129 8.04 -6.67 -3.94
N ASN A 130 8.75 -6.80 -2.81
CA ASN A 130 8.85 -8.06 -2.09
C ASN A 130 7.53 -8.42 -1.39
N PHE A 131 6.87 -7.44 -0.79
CA PHE A 131 5.59 -7.63 -0.11
C PHE A 131 4.61 -6.54 -0.49
N MET A 132 3.35 -6.95 -0.66
CA MET A 132 2.27 -6.03 -0.99
C MET A 132 1.05 -6.35 -0.15
N LEU A 133 0.51 -5.32 0.51
CA LEU A 133 -0.71 -5.41 1.31
C LEU A 133 -1.59 -4.22 0.97
N ALA A 134 -2.86 -4.47 0.73
CA ALA A 134 -3.81 -3.43 0.37
C ALA A 134 -5.21 -3.72 0.94
N ASN A 135 -5.94 -2.66 1.21
CA ASN A 135 -7.38 -2.68 1.41
C ASN A 135 -8.00 -1.80 0.32
N PRO A 136 -8.26 -2.35 -0.89
CA PRO A 136 -8.75 -1.56 -2.01
C PRO A 136 -10.16 -1.02 -1.77
N PRO A 137 -10.57 0.06 -2.46
CA PRO A 137 -11.91 0.60 -2.34
C PRO A 137 -12.94 -0.40 -2.90
N TYR A 138 -13.84 -0.89 -2.04
CA TYR A 138 -14.92 -1.80 -2.41
C TYR A 138 -16.19 -1.05 -2.79
N GLY A 139 -16.92 -1.60 -3.76
CA GLY A 139 -18.20 -1.04 -4.21
C GLY A 139 -18.06 0.31 -4.93
N VAL A 140 -16.88 0.63 -5.40
CA VAL A 140 -16.60 1.82 -6.22
C VAL A 140 -16.47 1.37 -7.67
N ASP A 141 -17.26 2.02 -8.56
CA ASP A 141 -17.13 1.77 -9.99
C ASP A 141 -15.87 2.44 -10.56
N TRP A 142 -15.33 1.87 -11.63
CA TRP A 142 -14.15 2.37 -12.34
C TRP A 142 -14.51 2.85 -13.77
N LYS A 143 -15.72 3.39 -13.93
CA LYS A 143 -16.21 3.89 -15.22
C LYS A 143 -15.39 5.04 -15.78
N ARG A 144 -14.80 5.86 -14.89
CA ARG A 144 -13.95 6.99 -15.30
C ARG A 144 -12.64 6.52 -15.91
N GLU A 145 -12.09 5.43 -15.36
CA GLU A 145 -10.80 4.86 -15.74
C GLU A 145 -10.95 3.89 -16.92
N TYR A 146 -12.20 3.53 -17.30
CA TYR A 146 -12.51 2.46 -18.24
C TYR A 146 -11.75 2.57 -19.57
N ASP A 147 -11.75 3.73 -20.20
CA ASP A 147 -11.15 3.88 -21.53
C ASP A 147 -9.62 3.69 -21.46
N SER A 148 -8.97 4.25 -20.44
CA SER A 148 -7.54 4.10 -20.23
C SER A 148 -7.13 2.68 -19.84
N VAL A 149 -7.86 2.07 -18.92
CA VAL A 149 -7.61 0.69 -18.46
C VAL A 149 -7.86 -0.31 -19.60
N SER A 150 -8.90 -0.09 -20.40
CA SER A 150 -9.21 -0.95 -21.55
C SER A 150 -8.13 -0.85 -22.63
N ALA A 151 -7.64 0.36 -22.93
CA ALA A 151 -6.55 0.56 -23.87
C ALA A 151 -5.24 -0.08 -23.37
N GLU A 152 -4.95 0.02 -22.07
CA GLU A 152 -3.79 -0.64 -21.47
C GLU A 152 -3.91 -2.17 -21.55
N ALA A 153 -5.10 -2.72 -21.37
CA ALA A 153 -5.35 -4.17 -21.41
C ALA A 153 -5.12 -4.80 -22.80
N GLU A 154 -5.06 -4.02 -23.87
CA GLU A 154 -4.71 -4.50 -25.23
C GLU A 154 -3.24 -4.92 -25.34
N ASP A 155 -2.36 -4.36 -24.52
CA ASP A 155 -0.97 -4.80 -24.42
C ASP A 155 -0.87 -6.07 -23.58
N LYS A 156 -0.44 -7.17 -24.20
CA LYS A 156 -0.27 -8.50 -23.56
C LYS A 156 0.68 -8.50 -22.37
N ASN A 157 1.55 -7.50 -22.24
CA ASN A 157 2.49 -7.36 -21.15
C ASN A 157 2.00 -6.41 -20.06
N SER A 158 0.81 -5.84 -20.21
CA SER A 158 0.26 -4.92 -19.22
C SER A 158 -0.27 -5.64 -17.97
N ARG A 159 -0.43 -4.88 -16.91
CA ARG A 159 -1.02 -5.35 -15.65
C ARG A 159 -2.47 -5.81 -15.81
N PHE A 160 -3.18 -5.35 -16.83
CA PHE A 160 -4.58 -5.67 -17.09
C PHE A 160 -4.79 -6.69 -18.24
N ALA A 161 -3.74 -7.18 -18.84
CA ALA A 161 -3.78 -8.20 -19.90
C ALA A 161 -4.56 -9.49 -19.53
N PRO A 162 -4.59 -9.97 -18.27
CA PRO A 162 -5.39 -11.15 -17.91
C PRO A 162 -6.88 -11.00 -18.12
N GLY A 163 -7.41 -9.77 -18.18
CA GLY A 163 -8.81 -9.46 -18.42
C GLY A 163 -9.33 -8.36 -17.49
N LEU A 164 -10.50 -7.81 -17.85
CA LEU A 164 -11.12 -6.73 -17.12
C LEU A 164 -12.35 -7.23 -16.35
N PRO A 165 -12.53 -6.84 -15.09
CA PRO A 165 -13.74 -7.14 -14.33
C PRO A 165 -14.93 -6.29 -14.81
N ASP A 166 -16.11 -6.58 -14.24
CA ASP A 166 -17.26 -5.68 -14.40
C ASP A 166 -16.94 -4.26 -13.92
N LYS A 167 -17.53 -3.25 -14.56
CA LYS A 167 -17.28 -1.83 -14.23
C LYS A 167 -17.64 -1.45 -12.79
N SER A 168 -18.40 -2.28 -12.11
CA SER A 168 -18.73 -2.12 -10.68
C SER A 168 -17.74 -2.81 -9.73
N ASP A 169 -16.71 -3.49 -10.25
CA ASP A 169 -15.80 -4.37 -9.49
C ASP A 169 -14.32 -3.91 -9.57
N GLY A 170 -14.09 -2.63 -9.24
CA GLY A 170 -12.77 -2.00 -9.34
C GLY A 170 -11.69 -2.64 -8.49
N GLN A 171 -12.03 -3.31 -7.39
CA GLN A 171 -11.06 -3.94 -6.48
C GLN A 171 -10.22 -5.03 -7.17
N LEU A 172 -10.75 -5.73 -8.18
CA LEU A 172 -9.99 -6.74 -8.93
C LEU A 172 -8.89 -6.13 -9.79
N LEU A 173 -9.02 -4.88 -10.24
CA LEU A 173 -7.95 -4.17 -10.95
C LEU A 173 -6.75 -3.92 -10.05
N PHE A 174 -6.97 -3.60 -8.77
CA PHE A 174 -5.88 -3.50 -7.79
C PHE A 174 -5.19 -4.83 -7.56
N THR A 175 -5.93 -5.94 -7.54
CA THR A 175 -5.36 -7.28 -7.44
C THR A 175 -4.47 -7.60 -8.66
N LEU A 176 -4.93 -7.31 -9.87
CA LEU A 176 -4.15 -7.49 -11.10
C LEU A 176 -2.90 -6.62 -11.09
N HIS A 177 -3.02 -5.36 -10.67
CA HIS A 177 -1.89 -4.47 -10.51
C HIS A 177 -0.85 -5.03 -9.54
N MET A 178 -1.27 -5.49 -8.36
CA MET A 178 -0.37 -6.09 -7.37
C MET A 178 0.31 -7.34 -7.92
N LEU A 179 -0.42 -8.25 -8.56
CA LEU A 179 0.17 -9.44 -9.19
C LEU A 179 1.23 -9.08 -10.24
N HIS A 180 0.99 -8.04 -11.03
CA HIS A 180 1.96 -7.55 -12.00
C HIS A 180 3.22 -6.96 -11.32
N LYS A 181 3.12 -6.47 -10.08
CA LYS A 181 4.20 -5.86 -9.30
C LYS A 181 4.98 -6.83 -8.41
N MET A 182 4.63 -8.11 -8.41
CA MET A 182 5.37 -9.12 -7.64
C MET A 182 6.78 -9.32 -8.18
N ASP A 183 7.75 -9.42 -7.24
CA ASP A 183 9.15 -9.75 -7.49
C ASP A 183 9.35 -11.28 -7.58
#